data_84bfd5b6c9dcc1a7b719b150d22ff7ae
#
_entry.id   84bfd5b6c9dcc1a7b719b150d22ff7ae
#
_cell.length_a   1.000
_cell.length_b   1.000
_cell.length_c   1.000
_cell.angle_alpha   90.00
_cell.angle_beta   90.00
_cell.angle_gamma   90.00
#
_symmetry.space_group_name_H-M   'P 1'
#
loop_
_entity.id
_entity.type
_entity.pdbx_description
1 polymer ?
#
loop_
_entity_poly.entity_id
_entity_poly.type
_entity_poly.pdbx_seq_one_letter_code
_entity_poly.pdbx_strand_id
1 'polypeptide(L)'
;MTKKKERVERSREERKAEKERKRLIKEANRMLISAPKKSANSMGFLSFDPSGAFCFDGGRWVKVFEVTGKLDKAAKAALKVKSRVRITERIVPAKGESHTARAFVSLIAEGDIYEPVREQFESDEAVLNEMVGVRTLTVDEAIKVIFMQLGGEKRPFSYASFVRAKRDLLKEISPEIKEMRDHFQIEGSFGMSLFIMEYPQKPAGDTLSLLKELGCPVFVTFDLVGISDLDKEDYVRTLEKRYSRTLSRDKVFEFLNVSGQLSFLCDSKDAMDIIKKTVNKIFARAGFLIAPVYGTQKDSFLSQISLGLLDYKNLRNVGIETMEEVFRREYGGNQDEVRTDKDV
;
A
#
# COMPACT_ATOMS: atom_id res chain seq x y z
N MET A 1 10.92 -53.05 -2.54
CA MET A 1 9.48 -52.65 -2.66
C MET A 1 8.98 -51.76 -1.54
N THR A 2 9.65 -51.60 -0.44
CA THR A 2 9.24 -50.85 0.78
C THR A 2 9.26 -49.31 0.59
N LYS A 3 10.33 -48.73 0.08
CA LYS A 3 10.46 -47.25 -0.05
C LYS A 3 9.40 -46.57 -0.95
N LYS A 4 8.91 -47.27 -1.98
CA LYS A 4 7.89 -46.75 -2.88
C LYS A 4 6.49 -46.75 -2.23
N LYS A 5 6.19 -47.74 -1.38
CA LYS A 5 4.94 -47.79 -0.59
C LYS A 5 4.91 -46.68 0.47
N GLU A 6 5.99 -46.51 1.23
CA GLU A 6 6.11 -45.44 2.25
C GLU A 6 5.95 -44.02 1.64
N ARG A 7 6.54 -43.79 0.45
CA ARG A 7 6.39 -42.52 -0.23
C ARG A 7 4.94 -42.24 -0.71
N VAL A 8 4.22 -43.29 -1.12
CA VAL A 8 2.80 -43.19 -1.52
C VAL A 8 1.88 -43.00 -0.31
N GLU A 9 2.15 -43.68 0.81
CA GLU A 9 1.39 -43.49 2.06
C GLU A 9 1.59 -42.10 2.64
N ARG A 10 2.84 -41.61 2.73
CA ARG A 10 3.16 -40.24 3.16
C ARG A 10 2.44 -39.18 2.31
N SER A 11 2.46 -39.36 0.99
CA SER A 11 1.70 -38.47 0.07
C SER A 11 0.18 -38.54 0.27
N ARG A 12 -0.37 -39.65 0.70
CA ARG A 12 -1.81 -39.81 1.02
C ARG A 12 -2.16 -39.16 2.36
N GLU A 13 -1.33 -39.26 3.35
CA GLU A 13 -1.50 -38.66 4.67
C GLU A 13 -1.39 -37.11 4.56
N GLU A 14 -0.37 -36.62 3.85
CA GLU A 14 -0.22 -35.17 3.57
C GLU A 14 -1.44 -34.61 2.86
N ARG A 15 -1.99 -35.30 1.86
CA ARG A 15 -3.23 -34.89 1.17
C ARG A 15 -4.46 -34.92 2.06
N LYS A 16 -4.55 -35.88 3.00
CA LYS A 16 -5.66 -35.94 3.97
C LYS A 16 -5.55 -34.78 4.97
N ALA A 17 -4.36 -34.55 5.51
CA ALA A 17 -4.09 -33.43 6.42
C ALA A 17 -4.38 -32.09 5.78
N GLU A 18 -3.97 -31.90 4.51
CA GLU A 18 -4.26 -30.65 3.77
C GLU A 18 -5.77 -30.46 3.52
N LYS A 19 -6.51 -31.52 3.20
CA LYS A 19 -7.97 -31.44 3.05
C LYS A 19 -8.67 -31.09 4.36
N GLU A 20 -8.23 -31.66 5.46
CA GLU A 20 -8.78 -31.38 6.78
C GLU A 20 -8.46 -29.95 7.21
N ARG A 21 -7.22 -29.49 7.01
CA ARG A 21 -6.84 -28.09 7.24
C ARG A 21 -7.72 -27.14 6.44
N LYS A 22 -7.92 -27.36 5.13
CA LYS A 22 -8.80 -26.56 4.29
C LYS A 22 -10.25 -26.56 4.78
N ARG A 23 -10.74 -27.67 5.31
CA ARG A 23 -12.08 -27.77 5.89
C ARG A 23 -12.20 -26.90 7.15
N LEU A 24 -11.24 -26.99 8.06
CA LEU A 24 -11.20 -26.21 9.30
C LEU A 24 -11.10 -24.71 9.02
N ILE A 25 -10.24 -24.30 8.09
CA ILE A 25 -10.12 -22.90 7.65
C ILE A 25 -11.46 -22.41 7.09
N LYS A 26 -12.10 -23.18 6.23
CA LYS A 26 -13.41 -22.82 5.65
C LYS A 26 -14.49 -22.67 6.72
N GLU A 27 -14.49 -23.54 7.71
CA GLU A 27 -15.44 -23.48 8.82
C GLU A 27 -15.18 -22.26 9.73
N ALA A 28 -13.93 -22.01 10.07
CA ALA A 28 -13.52 -20.85 10.86
C ALA A 28 -13.88 -19.51 10.17
N ASN A 29 -13.72 -19.47 8.85
CA ASN A 29 -13.99 -18.26 8.05
C ASN A 29 -15.42 -18.19 7.47
N ARG A 30 -16.35 -19.01 7.97
CA ARG A 30 -17.73 -19.10 7.41
C ARG A 30 -18.54 -17.82 7.50
N MET A 31 -18.18 -16.91 8.41
CA MET A 31 -18.84 -15.63 8.60
C MET A 31 -18.42 -14.57 7.58
N LEU A 32 -17.35 -14.81 6.84
CA LEU A 32 -16.84 -13.91 5.82
C LEU A 32 -17.69 -13.96 4.55
N ILE A 33 -17.83 -12.81 3.92
CA ILE A 33 -18.46 -12.73 2.60
C ILE A 33 -17.46 -13.18 1.55
N SER A 34 -17.68 -14.36 0.98
CA SER A 34 -16.81 -14.90 -0.05
C SER A 34 -16.95 -14.13 -1.36
N ALA A 35 -15.83 -13.79 -1.97
CA ALA A 35 -15.82 -13.24 -3.32
C ALA A 35 -16.36 -14.27 -4.32
N PRO A 36 -16.98 -13.82 -5.40
CA PRO A 36 -17.36 -14.69 -6.51
C PRO A 36 -16.11 -15.34 -7.10
N LYS A 37 -16.15 -16.65 -7.38
CA LYS A 37 -15.00 -17.41 -7.90
C LYS A 37 -14.34 -16.80 -9.14
N LYS A 38 -15.09 -16.08 -9.97
CA LYS A 38 -14.58 -15.39 -11.17
C LYS A 38 -13.84 -14.09 -10.88
N SER A 39 -14.13 -13.40 -9.77
CA SER A 39 -13.45 -12.17 -9.37
C SER A 39 -12.16 -12.45 -8.59
N ALA A 40 -12.05 -13.60 -7.96
CA ALA A 40 -10.86 -14.00 -7.21
C ALA A 40 -9.58 -14.09 -8.06
N ASN A 41 -9.71 -14.31 -9.38
CA ASN A 41 -8.57 -14.71 -10.21
C ASN A 41 -7.70 -13.54 -10.70
N SER A 42 -8.21 -12.30 -10.76
CA SER A 42 -7.43 -11.16 -11.31
C SER A 42 -6.54 -10.46 -10.29
N MET A 43 -6.84 -10.58 -8.99
CA MET A 43 -6.07 -9.95 -7.92
C MET A 43 -5.90 -10.85 -6.69
N GLY A 44 -6.26 -12.11 -6.80
CA GLY A 44 -6.22 -13.05 -5.67
C GLY A 44 -7.23 -12.74 -4.55
N PHE A 45 -8.25 -11.93 -4.80
CA PHE A 45 -9.26 -11.57 -3.82
C PHE A 45 -10.17 -12.77 -3.50
N LEU A 46 -10.25 -13.17 -2.24
CA LEU A 46 -11.00 -14.34 -1.80
C LEU A 46 -12.28 -14.00 -1.04
N SER A 47 -12.20 -13.08 -0.10
CA SER A 47 -13.31 -12.74 0.79
C SER A 47 -13.06 -11.41 1.49
N PHE A 48 -14.06 -10.91 2.17
CA PHE A 48 -13.94 -9.73 3.01
C PHE A 48 -14.86 -9.82 4.23
N ASP A 49 -14.47 -9.12 5.30
CA ASP A 49 -15.31 -8.87 6.45
C ASP A 49 -16.02 -7.53 6.26
N PRO A 50 -17.33 -7.43 6.59
CA PRO A 50 -18.05 -6.15 6.59
C PRO A 50 -17.39 -5.02 7.37
N SER A 51 -16.56 -5.32 8.36
CA SER A 51 -15.78 -4.33 9.13
C SER A 51 -14.60 -3.71 8.37
N GLY A 52 -14.36 -4.09 7.11
CA GLY A 52 -13.37 -3.47 6.24
C GLY A 52 -12.10 -4.26 5.99
N ALA A 53 -12.00 -5.52 6.45
CA ALA A 53 -10.85 -6.38 6.16
C ALA A 53 -11.06 -7.19 4.88
N PHE A 54 -10.05 -7.22 4.01
CA PHE A 54 -10.02 -7.94 2.73
C PHE A 54 -9.04 -9.10 2.81
N CYS A 55 -9.46 -10.28 2.36
CA CYS A 55 -8.63 -11.48 2.26
C CYS A 55 -8.23 -11.75 0.82
N PHE A 56 -6.95 -12.02 0.62
CA PHE A 56 -6.35 -12.37 -0.68
C PHE A 56 -5.70 -13.75 -0.65
N ASP A 57 -5.35 -14.27 -1.82
CA ASP A 57 -4.59 -15.52 -1.95
C ASP A 57 -3.35 -15.54 -1.06
N GLY A 58 -3.02 -16.72 -0.55
CA GLY A 58 -1.88 -16.90 0.37
C GLY A 58 -2.17 -16.49 1.81
N GLY A 59 -3.44 -16.22 2.17
CA GLY A 59 -3.81 -15.81 3.53
C GLY A 59 -3.39 -14.39 3.89
N ARG A 60 -3.21 -13.52 2.90
CA ARG A 60 -2.91 -12.11 3.12
C ARG A 60 -4.19 -11.33 3.39
N TRP A 61 -4.18 -10.56 4.48
CA TRP A 61 -5.28 -9.70 4.92
C TRP A 61 -4.87 -8.25 4.86
N VAL A 62 -5.79 -7.38 4.45
CA VAL A 62 -5.57 -5.93 4.37
C VAL A 62 -6.76 -5.20 4.97
N LYS A 63 -6.49 -4.25 5.87
CA LYS A 63 -7.49 -3.31 6.40
C LYS A 63 -7.02 -1.89 6.13
N VAL A 64 -7.91 -1.05 5.59
CA VAL A 64 -7.60 0.31 5.15
C VAL A 64 -8.23 1.32 6.10
N PHE A 65 -7.45 2.33 6.47
CA PHE A 65 -7.84 3.45 7.33
C PHE A 65 -7.59 4.77 6.61
N GLU A 66 -8.40 5.77 6.88
CA GLU A 66 -8.14 7.14 6.45
C GLU A 66 -7.40 7.90 7.55
N VAL A 67 -6.38 8.65 7.19
CA VAL A 67 -5.63 9.50 8.15
C VAL A 67 -6.43 10.77 8.43
N THR A 68 -6.65 11.04 9.72
CA THR A 68 -7.36 12.23 10.20
C THR A 68 -6.50 13.11 11.12
N GLY A 69 -5.24 12.73 11.31
CA GLY A 69 -4.28 13.42 12.19
C GLY A 69 -2.93 13.63 11.50
N LYS A 70 -1.85 13.42 12.24
CA LYS A 70 -0.48 13.67 11.79
C LYS A 70 0.24 12.40 11.38
N LEU A 71 0.87 12.42 10.21
CA LEU A 71 1.66 11.29 9.73
C LEU A 71 3.09 11.21 10.30
N ASP A 72 3.61 12.26 10.93
CA ASP A 72 4.99 12.32 11.43
C ASP A 72 5.39 11.13 12.30
N LYS A 73 4.46 10.57 13.10
CA LYS A 73 4.69 9.41 13.95
C LYS A 73 4.42 8.05 13.28
N ALA A 74 4.05 8.02 12.01
CA ALA A 74 3.69 6.79 11.32
C ALA A 74 4.84 5.78 11.24
N ALA A 75 6.08 6.26 11.07
CA ALA A 75 7.27 5.41 11.10
C ALA A 75 7.47 4.75 12.47
N LYS A 76 7.29 5.49 13.56
CA LYS A 76 7.33 4.92 14.93
C LYS A 76 6.16 3.98 15.20
N ALA A 77 4.97 4.29 14.69
CA ALA A 77 3.83 3.39 14.79
C ALA A 77 4.13 2.05 14.08
N ALA A 78 4.76 2.08 12.90
CA ALA A 78 5.13 0.89 12.15
C ALA A 78 6.12 -0.04 12.89
N LEU A 79 6.89 0.46 13.86
CA LEU A 79 7.73 -0.37 14.73
C LEU A 79 6.94 -1.05 15.87
N LYS A 80 5.83 -0.46 16.28
CA LYS A 80 5.03 -0.94 17.42
C LYS A 80 3.94 -1.91 17.02
N VAL A 81 3.48 -1.85 15.77
CA VAL A 81 2.44 -2.74 15.25
C VAL A 81 3.05 -4.05 14.76
N LYS A 82 2.24 -5.12 14.80
CA LYS A 82 2.62 -6.44 14.29
C LYS A 82 2.42 -6.57 12.79
N SER A 83 1.44 -5.84 12.27
CA SER A 83 1.14 -5.81 10.83
C SER A 83 2.18 -4.98 10.08
N ARG A 84 2.39 -5.31 8.83
CA ARG A 84 3.10 -4.42 7.92
C ARG A 84 2.24 -3.19 7.65
N VAL A 85 2.85 -2.01 7.64
CA VAL A 85 2.18 -0.74 7.41
C VAL A 85 2.44 -0.25 6.00
N ARG A 86 1.37 0.13 5.29
CA ARG A 86 1.47 0.86 4.03
C ARG A 86 0.83 2.23 4.20
N ILE A 87 1.51 3.27 3.76
CA ILE A 87 0.99 4.63 3.70
C ILE A 87 0.82 4.99 2.24
N THR A 88 -0.38 5.43 1.86
CA THR A 88 -0.68 5.89 0.49
C THR A 88 -1.23 7.30 0.56
N GLU A 89 -0.55 8.23 -0.10
CA GLU A 89 -1.02 9.60 -0.26
C GLU A 89 -1.48 9.84 -1.69
N ARG A 90 -2.60 10.53 -1.84
CA ARG A 90 -3.13 10.99 -3.11
C ARG A 90 -3.25 12.49 -3.08
N ILE A 91 -2.60 13.14 -4.01
CA ILE A 91 -2.63 14.59 -4.20
C ILE A 91 -3.31 14.86 -5.55
N VAL A 92 -4.39 15.61 -5.56
CA VAL A 92 -5.16 15.92 -6.76
C VAL A 92 -5.32 17.42 -6.87
N PRO A 93 -5.03 18.02 -8.03
CA PRO A 93 -5.36 19.41 -8.28
C PRO A 93 -6.86 19.63 -8.15
N ALA A 94 -7.26 20.64 -7.41
CA ALA A 94 -8.65 21.09 -7.36
C ALA A 94 -8.84 22.29 -8.29
N LYS A 95 -10.08 22.67 -8.56
CA LYS A 95 -10.37 23.85 -9.35
C LYS A 95 -9.85 25.12 -8.63
N GLY A 96 -9.06 25.90 -9.32
CA GLY A 96 -8.33 27.04 -8.75
C GLY A 96 -6.93 26.64 -8.28
N GLU A 97 -6.31 27.43 -7.39
CA GLU A 97 -4.97 27.15 -6.83
C GLU A 97 -4.99 26.17 -5.65
N SER A 98 -6.16 25.63 -5.31
CA SER A 98 -6.30 24.66 -4.22
C SER A 98 -5.97 23.24 -4.68
N HIS A 99 -5.60 22.37 -3.73
CA HIS A 99 -5.46 20.94 -3.98
C HIS A 99 -6.11 20.17 -2.84
N THR A 100 -6.54 18.96 -3.16
CA THR A 100 -6.97 17.99 -2.15
C THR A 100 -5.85 16.96 -1.96
N ALA A 101 -5.43 16.81 -0.72
CA ALA A 101 -4.50 15.74 -0.33
C ALA A 101 -5.20 14.84 0.69
N ARG A 102 -5.23 13.53 0.41
CA ARG A 102 -5.76 12.51 1.33
C ARG A 102 -4.71 11.45 1.55
N ALA A 103 -4.61 10.99 2.78
CA ALA A 103 -3.70 9.92 3.15
C ALA A 103 -4.46 8.74 3.74
N PHE A 104 -3.97 7.55 3.45
CA PHE A 104 -4.53 6.28 3.90
C PHE A 104 -3.41 5.42 4.49
N VAL A 105 -3.73 4.74 5.59
CA VAL A 105 -2.87 3.71 6.16
C VAL A 105 -3.54 2.37 5.94
N SER A 106 -2.76 1.40 5.46
CA SER A 106 -3.22 0.02 5.37
C SER A 106 -2.39 -0.87 6.28
N LEU A 107 -3.06 -1.66 7.09
CA LEU A 107 -2.45 -2.76 7.86
C LEU A 107 -2.51 -4.02 7.01
N ILE A 108 -1.38 -4.71 6.89
CA ILE A 108 -1.25 -5.95 6.11
C ILE A 108 -0.74 -7.04 7.04
N ALA A 109 -1.53 -8.09 7.20
CA ALA A 109 -1.20 -9.25 8.03
C ALA A 109 -1.34 -10.55 7.23
N GLU A 110 -0.77 -11.63 7.74
CA GLU A 110 -0.83 -12.96 7.15
C GLU A 110 -1.47 -13.95 8.12
N GLY A 111 -2.36 -14.80 7.63
CA GLY A 111 -3.02 -15.82 8.41
C GLY A 111 -4.10 -16.54 7.63
N ASP A 112 -4.23 -17.85 7.86
CA ASP A 112 -5.26 -18.67 7.21
C ASP A 112 -6.65 -18.46 7.84
N ILE A 113 -6.72 -18.03 9.09
CA ILE A 113 -7.93 -17.85 9.88
C ILE A 113 -8.07 -16.37 10.24
N TYR A 114 -9.27 -15.82 10.07
CA TYR A 114 -9.53 -14.40 10.25
C TYR A 114 -9.46 -13.95 11.71
N GLU A 115 -9.94 -14.76 12.65
CA GLU A 115 -10.08 -14.32 14.07
C GLU A 115 -8.76 -13.82 14.68
N PRO A 116 -7.62 -14.57 14.59
CA PRO A 116 -6.34 -14.06 15.07
C PRO A 116 -5.86 -12.80 14.31
N VAL A 117 -6.17 -12.70 13.02
CA VAL A 117 -5.84 -11.51 12.21
C VAL A 117 -6.68 -10.31 12.63
N ARG A 118 -7.96 -10.53 12.95
CA ARG A 118 -8.85 -9.49 13.49
C ARG A 118 -8.33 -8.93 14.80
N GLU A 119 -7.98 -9.79 15.75
CA GLU A 119 -7.40 -9.37 17.03
C GLU A 119 -6.10 -8.59 16.84
N GLN A 120 -5.26 -9.01 15.90
CA GLN A 120 -4.05 -8.27 15.53
C GLN A 120 -4.39 -6.89 14.98
N PHE A 121 -5.34 -6.78 14.03
CA PHE A 121 -5.76 -5.50 13.47
C PHE A 121 -6.36 -4.57 14.52
N GLU A 122 -7.17 -5.08 15.46
CA GLU A 122 -7.74 -4.30 16.57
C GLU A 122 -6.64 -3.72 17.47
N SER A 123 -5.62 -4.53 17.80
CA SER A 123 -4.46 -4.09 18.57
C SER A 123 -3.64 -3.04 17.84
N ASP A 124 -3.37 -3.27 16.55
CA ASP A 124 -2.55 -2.37 15.72
C ASP A 124 -3.30 -1.06 15.42
N GLU A 125 -4.63 -1.11 15.24
CA GLU A 125 -5.50 0.07 15.08
C GLU A 125 -5.44 0.99 16.30
N ALA A 126 -5.41 0.43 17.52
CA ALA A 126 -5.27 1.21 18.73
C ALA A 126 -3.97 2.02 18.75
N VAL A 127 -2.85 1.41 18.33
CA VAL A 127 -1.55 2.09 18.17
C VAL A 127 -1.61 3.19 17.12
N LEU A 128 -2.22 2.92 15.96
CA LEU A 128 -2.37 3.91 14.89
C LEU A 128 -3.24 5.10 15.33
N ASN A 129 -4.33 4.85 16.06
CA ASN A 129 -5.20 5.91 16.60
C ASN A 129 -4.46 6.81 17.58
N GLU A 130 -3.66 6.24 18.48
CA GLU A 130 -2.87 7.00 19.45
C GLU A 130 -1.79 7.85 18.78
N MET A 131 -1.09 7.31 17.79
CA MET A 131 0.12 7.91 17.25
C MET A 131 -0.10 8.76 16.02
N VAL A 132 -1.06 8.39 15.16
CA VAL A 132 -1.29 9.00 13.85
C VAL A 132 -2.64 9.70 13.79
N GLY A 133 -3.66 9.13 14.45
CA GLY A 133 -5.06 9.52 14.27
C GLY A 133 -5.59 8.99 12.93
N VAL A 134 -6.35 7.89 13.01
CA VAL A 134 -6.93 7.24 11.83
C VAL A 134 -8.41 6.97 12.02
N ARG A 135 -9.15 6.94 10.92
CA ARG A 135 -10.56 6.54 10.88
C ARG A 135 -10.68 5.21 10.15
N THR A 136 -11.30 4.23 10.78
CA THR A 136 -11.61 2.95 10.13
C THR A 136 -12.55 3.16 8.96
N LEU A 137 -12.27 2.52 7.83
CA LEU A 137 -13.12 2.49 6.66
C LEU A 137 -13.94 1.20 6.62
N THR A 138 -15.23 1.31 6.33
CA THR A 138 -16.04 0.16 5.94
C THR A 138 -15.58 -0.39 4.59
N VAL A 139 -16.00 -1.61 4.23
CA VAL A 139 -15.68 -2.21 2.92
C VAL A 139 -16.10 -1.29 1.77
N ASP A 140 -17.30 -0.71 1.83
CA ASP A 140 -17.80 0.19 0.78
C ASP A 140 -16.92 1.44 0.63
N GLU A 141 -16.56 2.08 1.75
CA GLU A 141 -15.67 3.24 1.75
C GLU A 141 -14.27 2.88 1.23
N ALA A 142 -13.70 1.75 1.67
CA ALA A 142 -12.39 1.29 1.22
C ALA A 142 -12.38 1.00 -0.29
N ILE A 143 -13.43 0.36 -0.83
CA ILE A 143 -13.56 0.13 -2.27
C ILE A 143 -13.68 1.46 -3.03
N LYS A 144 -14.42 2.45 -2.53
CA LYS A 144 -14.49 3.79 -3.13
C LYS A 144 -13.12 4.48 -3.15
N VAL A 145 -12.34 4.35 -2.06
CA VAL A 145 -10.97 4.88 -2.01
C VAL A 145 -10.10 4.25 -3.09
N ILE A 146 -10.14 2.93 -3.23
CA ILE A 146 -9.36 2.21 -4.24
C ILE A 146 -9.79 2.61 -5.66
N PHE A 147 -11.11 2.72 -5.87
CA PHE A 147 -11.69 3.19 -7.12
C PHE A 147 -11.16 4.59 -7.49
N MET A 148 -11.09 5.52 -6.54
CA MET A 148 -10.49 6.83 -6.75
C MET A 148 -8.99 6.75 -7.04
N GLN A 149 -8.26 5.87 -6.35
CA GLN A 149 -6.82 5.65 -6.59
C GLN A 149 -6.53 5.09 -7.98
N LEU A 150 -7.46 4.36 -8.56
CA LEU A 150 -7.37 3.83 -9.93
C LEU A 150 -7.88 4.80 -11.00
N GLY A 151 -8.17 6.06 -10.64
CA GLY A 151 -8.67 7.05 -11.59
C GLY A 151 -10.14 6.91 -11.96
N GLY A 152 -10.91 6.11 -11.21
CA GLY A 152 -12.29 5.76 -11.50
C GLY A 152 -13.35 6.80 -11.13
N GLU A 153 -12.96 8.05 -10.80
CA GLU A 153 -13.88 9.11 -10.31
C GLU A 153 -15.06 9.43 -11.24
N LYS A 154 -14.92 9.09 -12.50
CA LYS A 154 -15.95 9.34 -13.53
C LYS A 154 -16.95 8.19 -13.69
N ARG A 155 -16.80 7.08 -12.95
CA ARG A 155 -17.63 5.90 -13.11
C ARG A 155 -18.55 5.71 -11.91
N PRO A 156 -19.86 5.50 -12.08
CA PRO A 156 -20.72 5.14 -10.98
C PRO A 156 -20.37 3.73 -10.48
N PHE A 157 -20.00 3.59 -9.22
CA PHE A 157 -19.77 2.29 -8.59
C PHE A 157 -20.85 2.03 -7.54
N SER A 158 -21.47 0.84 -7.61
CA SER A 158 -22.41 0.38 -6.61
C SER A 158 -21.91 -0.93 -5.99
N TYR A 159 -21.52 -0.89 -4.72
CA TYR A 159 -21.14 -2.06 -3.96
C TYR A 159 -22.21 -3.17 -3.99
N ALA A 160 -23.49 -2.81 -3.81
CA ALA A 160 -24.60 -3.77 -3.85
C ALA A 160 -24.73 -4.45 -5.22
N SER A 161 -24.53 -3.70 -6.30
CA SER A 161 -24.54 -4.23 -7.67
C SER A 161 -23.34 -5.13 -7.93
N PHE A 162 -22.15 -4.76 -7.47
CA PHE A 162 -20.95 -5.58 -7.55
C PHE A 162 -21.12 -6.95 -6.88
N VAL A 163 -21.60 -6.97 -5.63
CA VAL A 163 -21.82 -8.23 -4.88
C VAL A 163 -22.88 -9.10 -5.56
N ARG A 164 -23.99 -8.51 -6.02
CA ARG A 164 -25.07 -9.26 -6.72
C ARG A 164 -24.62 -9.83 -8.07
N ALA A 165 -23.89 -9.06 -8.84
CA ALA A 165 -23.49 -9.43 -10.20
C ALA A 165 -22.34 -10.44 -10.23
N LYS A 166 -21.71 -10.75 -9.10
CA LYS A 166 -20.56 -11.66 -9.00
C LYS A 166 -19.46 -11.32 -10.01
N ARG A 167 -19.16 -10.03 -10.18
CA ARG A 167 -18.18 -9.54 -11.16
C ARG A 167 -16.76 -9.55 -10.58
N ASP A 168 -15.77 -9.47 -11.46
CA ASP A 168 -14.37 -9.32 -11.08
C ASP A 168 -14.15 -7.93 -10.45
N LEU A 169 -13.67 -7.88 -9.19
CA LEU A 169 -13.51 -6.63 -8.47
C LEU A 169 -12.61 -5.65 -9.24
N LEU A 170 -11.46 -6.10 -9.73
CA LEU A 170 -10.54 -5.21 -10.44
C LEU A 170 -11.17 -4.65 -11.71
N LYS A 171 -11.88 -5.47 -12.49
CA LYS A 171 -12.57 -5.02 -13.70
C LYS A 171 -13.71 -4.04 -13.43
N GLU A 172 -14.33 -4.11 -12.26
CA GLU A 172 -15.40 -3.18 -11.89
C GLU A 172 -14.83 -1.84 -11.39
N ILE A 173 -13.74 -1.87 -10.64
CA ILE A 173 -13.16 -0.68 -10.01
C ILE A 173 -11.99 -0.08 -10.79
N SER A 174 -11.38 -0.81 -11.72
CA SER A 174 -10.26 -0.31 -12.51
C SER A 174 -10.70 -0.07 -13.96
N PRO A 175 -10.39 1.08 -14.53
CA PRO A 175 -10.38 1.23 -15.97
C PRO A 175 -9.34 0.31 -16.61
N GLU A 176 -9.41 0.16 -17.93
CA GLU A 176 -8.39 -0.60 -18.66
C GLU A 176 -7.06 0.14 -18.58
N ILE A 177 -6.05 -0.54 -18.03
CA ILE A 177 -4.69 -0.04 -17.95
C ILE A 177 -3.87 -0.71 -19.05
N LYS A 178 -3.39 0.09 -20.01
CA LYS A 178 -2.49 -0.37 -21.08
C LYS A 178 -1.06 -0.13 -20.65
N GLU A 179 -0.29 -1.21 -20.59
CA GLU A 179 1.13 -1.13 -20.26
C GLU A 179 1.97 -0.80 -21.49
N MET A 180 2.90 0.14 -21.32
CA MET A 180 3.97 0.45 -22.26
C MET A 180 5.32 0.22 -21.58
N ARG A 181 6.41 0.27 -22.32
CA ARG A 181 7.75 0.00 -21.77
C ARG A 181 8.14 0.96 -20.65
N ASP A 182 7.84 2.24 -20.78
CA ASP A 182 8.30 3.34 -19.93
C ASP A 182 7.16 4.12 -19.26
N HIS A 183 5.91 3.78 -19.56
CA HIS A 183 4.71 4.41 -19.00
C HIS A 183 3.52 3.45 -19.07
N PHE A 184 2.38 3.88 -18.56
CA PHE A 184 1.09 3.21 -18.75
C PHE A 184 0.04 4.23 -19.22
N GLN A 185 -1.05 3.73 -19.79
CA GLN A 185 -2.20 4.55 -20.17
C GLN A 185 -3.44 4.07 -19.44
N ILE A 186 -4.26 5.01 -18.97
CA ILE A 186 -5.49 4.76 -18.25
C ILE A 186 -6.54 5.79 -18.69
N GLU A 187 -7.64 5.35 -19.29
CA GLU A 187 -8.75 6.20 -19.77
C GLU A 187 -8.32 7.46 -20.56
N GLY A 188 -7.30 7.32 -21.41
CA GLY A 188 -6.78 8.41 -22.23
C GLY A 188 -5.72 9.28 -21.56
N SER A 189 -5.49 9.10 -20.27
CA SER A 189 -4.37 9.72 -19.55
C SER A 189 -3.10 8.90 -19.66
N PHE A 190 -1.94 9.56 -19.56
CA PHE A 190 -0.62 8.96 -19.51
C PHE A 190 -0.14 8.92 -18.06
N GLY A 191 0.36 7.79 -17.61
CA GLY A 191 0.87 7.62 -16.28
C GLY A 191 2.29 7.08 -16.26
N MET A 192 3.06 7.45 -15.25
CA MET A 192 4.40 6.92 -15.02
C MET A 192 4.58 6.55 -13.56
N SER A 193 5.18 5.40 -13.32
CA SER A 193 5.58 4.93 -11.99
C SER A 193 7.10 5.02 -11.83
N LEU A 194 7.52 5.47 -10.65
CA LEU A 194 8.92 5.64 -10.26
C LEU A 194 9.14 5.00 -8.88
N PHE A 195 10.33 4.44 -8.66
CA PHE A 195 10.79 4.02 -7.35
C PHE A 195 11.67 5.07 -6.70
N ILE A 196 11.56 5.19 -5.38
CA ILE A 196 12.55 5.90 -4.56
C ILE A 196 13.68 4.90 -4.28
N MET A 197 14.82 5.12 -4.92
CA MET A 197 15.98 4.22 -4.89
C MET A 197 16.90 4.49 -3.70
N GLU A 198 17.02 5.77 -3.31
CA GLU A 198 17.88 6.21 -2.21
C GLU A 198 17.16 7.29 -1.40
N TYR A 199 17.38 7.27 -0.09
CA TYR A 199 16.85 8.21 0.88
C TYR A 199 18.00 9.01 1.49
N PRO A 200 17.88 10.35 1.64
CA PRO A 200 18.86 11.16 2.34
C PRO A 200 18.81 10.86 3.84
N GLN A 201 19.91 11.14 4.54
CA GLN A 201 19.89 11.08 6.01
C GLN A 201 18.94 12.10 6.63
N LYS A 202 18.86 13.30 6.02
CA LYS A 202 17.89 14.35 6.35
C LYS A 202 17.34 14.91 5.04
N PRO A 203 16.05 14.73 4.76
CA PRO A 203 15.40 15.37 3.63
C PRO A 203 15.45 16.91 3.76
N ALA A 204 15.66 17.60 2.66
CA ALA A 204 15.60 19.05 2.65
C ALA A 204 14.13 19.51 2.53
N GLY A 205 13.54 19.88 3.66
CA GLY A 205 12.17 20.39 3.72
C GLY A 205 11.09 19.34 3.44
N ASP A 206 9.82 19.78 3.35
CA ASP A 206 8.68 18.93 3.01
C ASP A 206 8.62 18.69 1.48
N THR A 207 9.41 17.71 1.03
CA THR A 207 9.53 17.35 -0.38
C THR A 207 8.22 16.95 -1.02
N LEU A 208 7.36 16.25 -0.26
CA LEU A 208 6.11 15.75 -0.82
C LEU A 208 5.05 16.85 -0.97
N SER A 209 5.12 17.95 -0.19
CA SER A 209 4.23 19.08 -0.39
C SER A 209 4.47 19.80 -1.72
N LEU A 210 5.72 19.75 -2.22
CA LEU A 210 6.07 20.33 -3.53
C LEU A 210 5.43 19.56 -4.71
N LEU A 211 4.98 18.33 -4.50
CA LEU A 211 4.25 17.59 -5.53
C LEU A 211 2.90 18.19 -5.88
N LYS A 212 2.35 19.03 -5.02
CA LYS A 212 1.13 19.80 -5.28
C LYS A 212 1.30 20.76 -6.47
N GLU A 213 2.52 21.25 -6.70
CA GLU A 213 2.83 22.19 -7.77
C GLU A 213 2.85 21.56 -9.17
N LEU A 214 2.79 20.21 -9.25
CA LEU A 214 2.83 19.51 -10.54
C LEU A 214 1.57 19.68 -11.40
N GLY A 215 0.47 20.15 -10.81
CA GLY A 215 -0.79 20.39 -11.53
C GLY A 215 -1.46 19.13 -12.09
N CYS A 216 -1.07 17.95 -11.62
CA CYS A 216 -1.62 16.67 -12.03
C CYS A 216 -1.84 15.74 -10.82
N PRO A 217 -2.70 14.71 -10.92
CA PRO A 217 -2.84 13.70 -9.89
C PRO A 217 -1.52 12.98 -9.62
N VAL A 218 -1.12 12.93 -8.33
CA VAL A 218 0.08 12.25 -7.86
C VAL A 218 -0.30 11.27 -6.77
N PHE A 219 0.32 10.10 -6.80
CA PHE A 219 0.19 9.04 -5.82
C PHE A 219 1.57 8.75 -5.24
N VAL A 220 1.68 8.73 -3.92
CA VAL A 220 2.91 8.37 -3.23
C VAL A 220 2.60 7.27 -2.25
N THR A 221 3.36 6.18 -2.30
CA THR A 221 3.14 5.03 -1.43
C THR A 221 4.45 4.62 -0.78
N PHE A 222 4.37 4.37 0.53
CA PHE A 222 5.47 3.82 1.32
C PHE A 222 5.01 2.53 1.99
N ASP A 223 5.72 1.44 1.74
CA ASP A 223 5.64 0.23 2.56
C ASP A 223 6.67 0.33 3.67
N LEU A 224 6.22 0.20 4.92
CA LEU A 224 7.04 0.24 6.11
C LEU A 224 7.02 -1.15 6.75
N VAL A 225 8.18 -1.76 6.85
CA VAL A 225 8.34 -3.11 7.40
C VAL A 225 9.32 -3.07 8.55
N GLY A 226 8.89 -3.53 9.72
CA GLY A 226 9.79 -3.73 10.84
C GLY A 226 10.89 -4.72 10.48
N ILE A 227 12.08 -4.51 11.04
CA ILE A 227 13.24 -5.39 10.83
C ILE A 227 13.43 -6.22 12.11
N SER A 228 13.68 -7.51 11.96
CA SER A 228 13.98 -8.37 13.10
C SER A 228 15.26 -7.93 13.80
N ASP A 229 15.37 -8.18 15.11
CA ASP A 229 16.57 -7.78 15.87
C ASP A 229 17.83 -8.47 15.35
N LEU A 230 17.71 -9.69 14.82
CA LEU A 230 18.82 -10.41 14.19
C LEU A 230 19.29 -9.70 12.91
N ASP A 231 18.37 -9.33 12.04
CA ASP A 231 18.70 -8.60 10.80
C ASP A 231 19.27 -7.21 11.10
N LYS A 232 18.78 -6.54 12.15
CA LYS A 232 19.36 -5.28 12.63
C LYS A 232 20.82 -5.45 13.06
N GLU A 233 21.12 -6.48 13.85
CA GLU A 233 22.51 -6.77 14.28
C GLU A 233 23.42 -7.04 13.09
N ASP A 234 23.00 -7.84 12.13
CA ASP A 234 23.79 -8.14 10.93
C ASP A 234 24.00 -6.90 10.06
N TYR A 235 23.01 -6.03 9.97
CA TYR A 235 23.15 -4.74 9.28
C TYR A 235 24.16 -3.84 9.99
N VAL A 236 24.08 -3.71 11.32
CA VAL A 236 25.04 -2.95 12.12
C VAL A 236 26.45 -3.45 11.90
N ARG A 237 26.70 -4.76 12.03
CA ARG A 237 28.01 -5.38 11.79
C ARG A 237 28.54 -5.07 10.38
N THR A 238 27.65 -5.04 9.39
CA THR A 238 28.01 -4.70 8.01
C THR A 238 28.43 -3.25 7.87
N LEU A 239 27.72 -2.32 8.53
CA LEU A 239 28.05 -0.91 8.55
C LEU A 239 29.37 -0.66 9.31
N GLU A 240 29.57 -1.30 10.47
CA GLU A 240 30.81 -1.20 11.24
C GLU A 240 32.03 -1.63 10.42
N LYS A 241 31.92 -2.76 9.72
CA LYS A 241 32.98 -3.23 8.80
C LYS A 241 33.23 -2.24 7.67
N ARG A 242 32.15 -1.68 7.06
CA ARG A 242 32.24 -0.75 5.94
C ARG A 242 32.89 0.58 6.33
N TYR A 243 32.59 1.10 7.51
CA TYR A 243 33.05 2.39 7.98
C TYR A 243 34.22 2.30 8.98
N SER A 244 34.70 1.07 9.27
CA SER A 244 35.83 0.80 10.20
C SER A 244 35.69 1.49 11.55
N ARG A 245 34.45 1.60 12.06
CA ARG A 245 34.17 2.20 13.37
C ARG A 245 32.98 1.50 14.05
N THR A 246 33.03 1.47 15.38
CA THR A 246 31.91 1.01 16.21
C THR A 246 30.78 2.04 16.17
N LEU A 247 29.58 1.59 15.90
CA LEU A 247 28.38 2.42 15.88
C LEU A 247 27.68 2.36 17.25
N SER A 248 27.11 3.50 17.69
CA SER A 248 26.27 3.50 18.89
C SER A 248 25.04 2.66 18.64
N ARG A 249 24.86 1.59 19.42
CA ARG A 249 23.75 0.66 19.26
C ARG A 249 22.39 1.34 19.36
N ASP A 250 22.23 2.30 20.26
CA ASP A 250 20.99 3.02 20.50
C ASP A 250 20.52 3.83 19.29
N LYS A 251 21.45 4.35 18.47
CA LYS A 251 21.11 5.11 17.24
C LYS A 251 20.89 4.23 16.02
N VAL A 252 21.41 3.01 16.02
CA VAL A 252 21.37 2.13 14.84
C VAL A 252 20.12 1.26 14.82
N PHE A 253 19.42 1.08 15.95
CA PHE A 253 18.23 0.23 16.04
C PHE A 253 16.93 0.91 15.62
N GLU A 254 16.95 2.21 15.31
CA GLU A 254 15.76 2.94 14.87
C GLU A 254 15.71 3.08 13.35
N PHE A 255 15.53 1.97 12.63
CA PHE A 255 15.30 2.00 11.19
C PHE A 255 14.30 0.94 10.75
N LEU A 256 13.72 1.16 9.57
CA LEU A 256 12.73 0.33 8.90
C LEU A 256 13.25 -0.11 7.54
N ASN A 257 12.75 -1.23 7.05
CA ASN A 257 12.75 -1.53 5.63
C ASN A 257 11.63 -0.73 4.97
N VAL A 258 12.00 0.17 4.07
CA VAL A 258 11.08 1.06 3.38
C VAL A 258 11.13 0.83 1.88
N SER A 259 9.96 0.69 1.26
CA SER A 259 9.81 0.78 -0.20
C SER A 259 8.95 1.99 -0.53
N GLY A 260 9.54 2.99 -1.17
CA GLY A 260 8.83 4.18 -1.64
C GLY A 260 8.58 4.13 -3.14
N GLN A 261 7.37 4.47 -3.54
CA GLN A 261 6.94 4.54 -4.94
C GLN A 261 6.14 5.80 -5.17
N LEU A 262 6.24 6.33 -6.38
CA LEU A 262 5.49 7.50 -6.83
C LEU A 262 4.92 7.21 -8.21
N SER A 263 3.66 7.59 -8.42
CA SER A 263 3.06 7.63 -9.76
C SER A 263 2.35 8.96 -9.97
N PHE A 264 2.27 9.39 -11.22
CA PHE A 264 1.49 10.55 -11.63
C PHE A 264 0.71 10.27 -12.91
N LEU A 265 -0.38 11.01 -13.13
CA LEU A 265 -1.22 10.94 -14.32
C LEU A 265 -1.28 12.31 -14.99
N CYS A 266 -1.21 12.35 -16.33
CA CYS A 266 -1.28 13.57 -17.12
C CYS A 266 -1.99 13.35 -18.45
N ASP A 267 -2.33 14.44 -19.13
CA ASP A 267 -3.20 14.40 -20.33
C ASP A 267 -2.43 14.09 -21.63
N SER A 268 -1.09 14.22 -21.62
CA SER A 268 -0.29 13.98 -22.83
C SER A 268 1.10 13.43 -22.50
N LYS A 269 1.74 12.83 -23.51
CA LYS A 269 3.10 12.32 -23.38
C LYS A 269 4.11 13.44 -23.15
N ASP A 270 3.95 14.59 -23.80
CA ASP A 270 4.83 15.74 -23.61
C ASP A 270 4.73 16.29 -22.19
N ALA A 271 3.50 16.41 -21.65
CA ALA A 271 3.29 16.74 -20.24
C ALA A 271 3.95 15.75 -19.30
N MET A 272 3.87 14.45 -19.60
CA MET A 272 4.52 13.39 -18.82
C MET A 272 6.04 13.58 -18.74
N ASP A 273 6.71 13.91 -19.85
CA ASP A 273 8.14 14.16 -19.89
C ASP A 273 8.56 15.40 -19.10
N ILE A 274 7.74 16.45 -19.11
CA ILE A 274 7.93 17.69 -18.31
C ILE A 274 7.78 17.36 -16.82
N ILE A 275 6.70 16.68 -16.45
CA ILE A 275 6.41 16.30 -15.06
C ILE A 275 7.51 15.40 -14.51
N LYS A 276 7.95 14.40 -15.27
CA LYS A 276 9.07 13.52 -14.91
C LYS A 276 10.33 14.31 -14.57
N LYS A 277 10.71 15.30 -15.41
CA LYS A 277 11.86 16.16 -15.17
C LYS A 277 11.69 17.00 -13.90
N THR A 278 10.48 17.50 -13.65
CA THR A 278 10.17 18.32 -12.48
C THR A 278 10.21 17.48 -11.21
N VAL A 279 9.60 16.30 -11.20
CA VAL A 279 9.64 15.33 -10.09
C VAL A 279 11.10 14.97 -9.77
N ASN A 280 11.91 14.63 -10.77
CA ASN A 280 13.34 14.34 -10.56
C ASN A 280 14.08 15.52 -9.90
N LYS A 281 13.80 16.77 -10.32
CA LYS A 281 14.41 17.95 -9.71
C LYS A 281 13.97 18.15 -8.24
N ILE A 282 12.68 17.96 -7.94
CA ILE A 282 12.15 18.05 -6.58
C ILE A 282 12.86 17.06 -5.67
N PHE A 283 12.87 15.79 -6.05
CA PHE A 283 13.46 14.72 -5.25
C PHE A 283 14.99 14.85 -5.13
N ALA A 284 15.70 15.19 -6.22
CA ALA A 284 17.14 15.39 -6.19
C ALA A 284 17.57 16.55 -5.28
N ARG A 285 16.82 17.66 -5.26
CA ARG A 285 17.07 18.79 -4.35
C ARG A 285 16.90 18.41 -2.90
N ALA A 286 16.01 17.49 -2.60
CA ALA A 286 15.80 16.96 -1.26
C ALA A 286 16.74 15.80 -0.90
N GLY A 287 17.63 15.42 -1.81
CA GLY A 287 18.63 14.37 -1.60
C GLY A 287 18.13 12.95 -1.86
N PHE A 288 16.97 12.78 -2.48
CA PHE A 288 16.47 11.46 -2.91
C PHE A 288 16.96 11.12 -4.31
N LEU A 289 17.19 9.85 -4.55
CA LEU A 289 17.33 9.30 -5.90
C LEU A 289 16.04 8.55 -6.27
N ILE A 290 15.43 8.92 -7.41
CA ILE A 290 14.29 8.21 -7.97
C ILE A 290 14.61 7.68 -9.36
N ALA A 291 13.99 6.55 -9.72
CA ALA A 291 14.18 5.93 -11.01
C ALA A 291 12.85 5.43 -11.59
N PRO A 292 12.63 5.58 -12.92
CA PRO A 292 11.46 5.01 -13.56
C PRO A 292 11.54 3.48 -13.58
N VAL A 293 10.37 2.86 -13.49
CA VAL A 293 10.22 1.42 -13.67
C VAL A 293 10.06 1.13 -15.16
N TYR A 294 10.78 0.16 -15.70
CA TYR A 294 10.67 -0.22 -17.10
C TYR A 294 10.09 -1.61 -17.26
N GLY A 295 9.10 -1.76 -18.16
CA GLY A 295 8.49 -3.04 -18.52
C GLY A 295 7.49 -3.60 -17.50
N THR A 296 7.27 -2.92 -16.38
CA THR A 296 6.31 -3.30 -15.31
C THR A 296 5.60 -2.07 -14.73
N GLN A 297 5.31 -1.11 -15.57
CA GLN A 297 4.71 0.16 -15.18
C GLN A 297 3.30 0.00 -14.58
N LYS A 298 2.48 -0.85 -15.21
CA LYS A 298 1.13 -1.19 -14.73
C LYS A 298 1.19 -1.88 -13.38
N ASP A 299 2.06 -2.87 -13.24
CA ASP A 299 2.20 -3.63 -11.99
C ASP A 299 2.70 -2.74 -10.85
N SER A 300 3.66 -1.85 -11.15
CA SER A 300 4.14 -0.85 -10.20
C SER A 300 3.02 0.11 -9.78
N PHE A 301 2.19 0.58 -10.71
CA PHE A 301 1.04 1.43 -10.38
C PHE A 301 0.02 0.68 -9.51
N LEU A 302 -0.37 -0.53 -9.90
CA LEU A 302 -1.31 -1.35 -9.14
C LEU A 302 -0.79 -1.72 -7.75
N SER A 303 0.53 -1.84 -7.58
CA SER A 303 1.12 -2.11 -6.27
C SER A 303 1.00 -0.92 -5.30
N GLN A 304 0.77 0.30 -5.79
CA GLN A 304 0.70 1.51 -4.98
C GLN A 304 -0.68 1.76 -4.35
N ILE A 305 -1.73 1.11 -4.84
CA ILE A 305 -3.06 1.27 -4.24
C ILE A 305 -3.11 0.72 -2.81
N SER A 306 -4.03 1.24 -2.01
CA SER A 306 -4.12 0.92 -0.58
C SER A 306 -4.31 -0.57 -0.27
N LEU A 307 -4.89 -1.37 -1.16
CA LEU A 307 -4.98 -2.83 -0.99
C LEU A 307 -3.69 -3.59 -1.30
N GLY A 308 -2.71 -2.94 -1.94
CA GLY A 308 -1.47 -3.61 -2.32
C GLY A 308 -1.71 -4.85 -3.16
N LEU A 309 -2.36 -4.69 -4.32
CA LEU A 309 -2.77 -5.80 -5.19
C LEU A 309 -1.60 -6.67 -5.64
N LEU A 310 -0.42 -6.07 -5.79
CA LEU A 310 0.80 -6.76 -6.18
C LEU A 310 1.90 -6.46 -5.16
N ASP A 311 2.75 -7.44 -4.92
CA ASP A 311 3.87 -7.32 -3.98
C ASP A 311 5.13 -6.83 -4.71
N TYR A 312 5.04 -5.63 -5.29
CA TYR A 312 6.13 -5.03 -6.05
C TYR A 312 6.86 -4.00 -5.19
N LYS A 313 8.02 -4.40 -4.62
CA LYS A 313 8.75 -3.61 -3.64
C LYS A 313 10.24 -3.51 -3.94
N ASN A 314 10.82 -2.38 -3.59
CA ASN A 314 12.25 -2.13 -3.60
C ASN A 314 12.67 -1.64 -2.20
N LEU A 315 12.86 -2.58 -1.28
CA LEU A 315 13.14 -2.29 0.13
C LEU A 315 14.52 -1.68 0.33
N ARG A 316 14.58 -0.64 1.18
CA ARG A 316 15.78 0.05 1.63
C ARG A 316 15.73 0.23 3.15
N ASN A 317 16.88 0.10 3.80
CA ASN A 317 16.99 0.44 5.22
C ASN A 317 17.03 1.95 5.38
N VAL A 318 16.03 2.52 6.05
CA VAL A 318 15.85 3.95 6.23
C VAL A 318 15.67 4.26 7.71
N GLY A 319 16.39 5.25 8.21
CA GLY A 319 16.28 5.72 9.60
C GLY A 319 14.89 6.30 9.88
N ILE A 320 14.38 6.07 11.08
CA ILE A 320 13.07 6.57 11.50
C ILE A 320 13.00 8.09 11.42
N GLU A 321 14.05 8.81 11.87
CA GLU A 321 14.10 10.26 11.78
C GLU A 321 13.93 10.78 10.35
N THR A 322 14.50 10.08 9.35
CA THR A 322 14.29 10.39 7.94
C THR A 322 12.83 10.25 7.55
N MET A 323 12.16 9.17 7.97
CA MET A 323 10.76 8.94 7.64
C MET A 323 9.81 9.89 8.38
N GLU A 324 10.13 10.30 9.60
CA GLU A 324 9.38 11.34 10.32
C GLU A 324 9.39 12.68 9.56
N GLU A 325 10.54 13.07 9.01
CA GLU A 325 10.64 14.27 8.16
C GLU A 325 9.88 14.09 6.83
N VAL A 326 9.96 12.91 6.20
CA VAL A 326 9.19 12.59 4.98
C VAL A 326 7.68 12.69 5.24
N PHE A 327 7.22 12.28 6.43
CA PHE A 327 5.82 12.26 6.81
C PHE A 327 5.36 13.49 7.60
N ARG A 328 6.12 14.56 7.65
CA ARG A 328 5.80 15.79 8.40
C ARG A 328 4.61 16.55 7.83
N ARG A 329 3.42 15.93 7.88
CA ARG A 329 2.15 16.51 7.39
C ARG A 329 1.00 16.18 8.31
N GLU A 330 -0.01 17.06 8.29
CA GLU A 330 -1.26 16.91 9.03
C GLU A 330 -2.43 16.82 8.07
N TYR A 331 -3.36 15.93 8.37
CA TYR A 331 -4.60 15.70 7.64
C TYR A 331 -5.79 15.95 8.58
N GLY A 332 -6.90 16.46 8.09
CA GLY A 332 -8.13 16.67 8.89
C GLY A 332 -8.37 18.07 9.43
N GLY A 333 -7.54 19.06 9.11
CA GLY A 333 -7.86 20.48 9.34
C GLY A 333 -8.79 21.01 8.25
N ASN A 334 -10.07 21.28 8.59
CA ASN A 334 -11.10 21.87 7.71
C ASN A 334 -11.21 21.25 6.33
N GLN A 335 -11.79 20.05 6.26
CA GLN A 335 -12.39 19.55 5.04
C GLN A 335 -13.81 20.13 4.92
N ASP A 336 -13.91 21.44 4.68
CA ASP A 336 -15.09 22.01 4.06
C ASP A 336 -15.09 21.59 2.59
N GLU A 337 -16.22 20.97 2.20
CA GLU A 337 -16.62 20.57 0.85
C GLU A 337 -16.27 19.16 0.38
N VAL A 338 -16.71 18.14 1.13
CA VAL A 338 -17.43 17.07 0.45
C VAL A 338 -18.88 17.54 0.34
N ARG A 339 -19.20 18.31 -0.66
CA ARG A 339 -20.60 18.45 -1.10
C ARG A 339 -21.06 17.07 -1.52
N THR A 340 -21.86 16.49 -0.66
CA THR A 340 -22.76 15.41 -1.05
C THR A 340 -23.64 15.99 -2.14
N ASP A 341 -23.48 15.51 -3.38
CA ASP A 341 -24.48 15.65 -4.43
C ASP A 341 -25.76 14.92 -3.96
N LYS A 342 -26.52 15.63 -3.18
CA LYS A 342 -27.95 15.47 -2.99
C LYS A 342 -28.60 16.61 -3.74
N ASP A 343 -28.56 16.61 -5.04
CA ASP A 343 -29.47 17.35 -5.91
C ASP A 343 -29.04 17.13 -7.38
N VAL A 344 -29.45 15.99 -7.94
CA VAL A 344 -29.98 15.83 -9.30
C VAL A 344 -30.81 14.54 -9.35
#